data_56a2f587d1178582174b29871cf774c3
#
_entry.id   56a2f587d1178582174b29871cf774c3
#
_cell.length_a   1.000
_cell.length_b   1.000
_cell.length_c   1.000
_cell.angle_alpha   90.00
_cell.angle_beta   90.00
_cell.angle_gamma   90.00
#
_symmetry.space_group_name_H-M   'P 1'
#
loop_
_entity.id
_entity.type
_entity.pdbx_description
1 polymer ?
#
loop_
_entity_poly.entity_id
_entity_poly.type
_entity_poly.pdbx_seq_one_letter_code
_entity_poly.pdbx_strand_id
1 'polypeptide(L)'
;LDEYGHALKQGKKEVAELTSQGRPINPAVLDDILPDNSADVVQDLGLLEIPSNRIIGVKSAGRVTAFSPSFRPLLEPQSEFANKWANLCVAHLGDVGIRDPISCFEYLGNFYVQEGNKRVSVLRYFGAPRIHAMVRRIVPPRDETPRIQAYYEFLDFFKASRLYAVQFR
;
A
#
# COMPACT_ATOMS: atom_id res chain seq x y z
N LEU A 1 15.33 -13.27 17.58
CA LEU A 1 15.45 -12.68 16.24
C LEU A 1 15.01 -11.22 16.29
N ASP A 2 15.92 -10.32 16.00
CA ASP A 2 15.65 -8.89 15.95
C ASP A 2 15.23 -8.47 14.53
N GLU A 3 14.08 -8.98 14.09
CA GLU A 3 13.54 -8.64 12.76
C GLU A 3 13.18 -7.16 12.67
N TYR A 4 12.64 -6.59 13.75
CA TYR A 4 12.31 -5.18 13.76
C TYR A 4 13.55 -4.29 13.60
N GLY A 5 14.61 -4.57 14.36
CA GLY A 5 15.86 -3.81 14.25
C GLY A 5 16.45 -3.87 12.86
N HIS A 6 16.38 -5.03 12.21
CA HIS A 6 16.83 -5.20 10.84
C HIS A 6 15.97 -4.40 9.85
N ALA A 7 14.65 -4.49 9.98
CA ALA A 7 13.72 -3.73 9.13
C ALA A 7 13.88 -2.22 9.31
N LEU A 8 14.06 -1.76 10.56
CA LEU A 8 14.32 -0.35 10.88
C LEU A 8 15.60 0.15 10.21
N LYS A 9 16.67 -0.63 10.26
CA LYS A 9 17.94 -0.29 9.61
C LYS A 9 17.75 -0.13 8.10
N GLN A 10 16.99 -1.03 7.47
CA GLN A 10 16.67 -0.92 6.06
C GLN A 10 15.82 0.32 5.76
N GLY A 11 14.86 0.65 6.60
CA GLY A 11 14.03 1.85 6.48
C GLY A 11 14.85 3.14 6.57
N LYS A 12 15.74 3.22 7.56
CA LYS A 12 16.64 4.38 7.71
C LYS A 12 17.57 4.54 6.51
N LYS A 13 18.07 3.45 5.96
CA LYS A 13 18.90 3.48 4.75
C LYS A 13 18.13 4.00 3.55
N GLU A 14 16.91 3.51 3.35
CA GLU A 14 16.04 3.99 2.27
C GLU A 14 15.77 5.49 2.39
N VAL A 15 15.43 5.97 3.58
CA VAL A 15 15.18 7.39 3.84
C VAL A 15 16.43 8.24 3.54
N ALA A 16 17.61 7.79 3.95
CA ALA A 16 18.85 8.50 3.69
C ALA A 16 19.12 8.62 2.17
N GLU A 17 18.91 7.55 1.42
CA GLU A 17 19.07 7.55 -0.04
C GLU A 17 18.06 8.49 -0.72
N LEU A 18 16.78 8.42 -0.32
CA LEU A 18 15.74 9.29 -0.88
C LEU A 18 15.99 10.76 -0.54
N THR A 19 16.41 11.05 0.68
CA THR A 19 16.75 12.41 1.11
C THR A 19 17.87 12.99 0.25
N SER A 20 18.91 12.21 -0.04
CA SER A 20 20.02 12.64 -0.90
C SER A 20 19.58 12.93 -2.33
N GLN A 21 18.50 12.32 -2.78
CA GLN A 21 17.91 12.50 -4.12
C GLN A 21 16.81 13.58 -4.16
N GLY A 22 16.48 14.19 -3.03
CA GLY A 22 15.38 15.16 -2.95
C GLY A 22 14.00 14.53 -3.18
N ARG A 23 13.84 13.22 -2.90
CA ARG A 23 12.59 12.47 -3.11
C ARG A 23 11.81 12.33 -1.81
N PRO A 24 10.47 12.12 -1.90
CA PRO A 24 9.65 11.87 -0.72
C PRO A 24 10.15 10.68 0.09
N ILE A 25 10.09 10.79 1.41
CA ILE A 25 10.62 9.78 2.35
C ILE A 25 9.55 8.96 3.06
N ASN A 26 8.28 9.24 2.77
CA ASN A 26 7.14 8.51 3.32
C ASN A 26 6.21 8.05 2.19
N PRO A 27 5.29 7.11 2.45
CA PRO A 27 4.30 6.71 1.47
C PRO A 27 3.45 7.89 0.98
N ALA A 28 2.98 7.82 -0.26
CA ALA A 28 2.04 8.80 -0.80
C ALA A 28 0.74 8.79 0.02
N VAL A 29 0.06 9.93 0.08
CA VAL A 29 -1.23 10.08 0.76
C VAL A 29 -2.31 10.33 -0.28
N LEU A 30 -3.27 9.41 -0.40
CA LEU A 30 -4.31 9.48 -1.43
C LEU A 30 -5.16 10.74 -1.30
N ASP A 31 -5.50 11.14 -0.07
CA ASP A 31 -6.31 12.34 0.17
C ASP A 31 -5.65 13.61 -0.38
N ASP A 32 -4.31 13.64 -0.47
CA ASP A 32 -3.57 14.77 -1.04
C ASP A 32 -3.53 14.72 -2.58
N ILE A 33 -3.81 13.58 -3.17
CA ILE A 33 -3.74 13.35 -4.63
C ILE A 33 -5.10 13.55 -5.28
N LEU A 34 -6.19 13.20 -4.57
CA LEU A 34 -7.55 13.28 -5.10
C LEU A 34 -7.95 14.73 -5.36
N PRO A 35 -8.59 15.02 -6.51
CA PRO A 35 -9.14 16.35 -6.77
C PRO A 35 -10.22 16.71 -5.74
N ASP A 36 -10.32 17.99 -5.37
CA ASP A 36 -11.29 18.50 -4.37
C ASP A 36 -12.75 18.23 -4.71
N ASN A 37 -13.06 18.03 -5.99
CA ASN A 37 -14.40 17.79 -6.49
C ASN A 37 -14.64 16.32 -6.89
N SER A 38 -13.79 15.43 -6.45
CA SER A 38 -14.01 14.00 -6.64
C SER A 38 -15.18 13.54 -5.74
N ALA A 39 -16.39 13.89 -6.13
CA ALA A 39 -17.61 13.26 -5.62
C ALA A 39 -17.57 11.83 -6.11
N ASP A 40 -16.98 11.01 -5.33
CA ASP A 40 -16.35 9.80 -5.75
C ASP A 40 -17.38 8.71 -5.96
N VAL A 41 -17.44 8.23 -7.16
CA VAL A 41 -18.02 6.93 -7.40
C VAL A 41 -17.03 5.93 -6.84
N VAL A 42 -17.43 5.25 -5.77
CA VAL A 42 -16.65 4.20 -5.14
C VAL A 42 -17.28 2.86 -5.48
N GLN A 43 -16.48 1.95 -6.03
CA GLN A 43 -16.91 0.58 -6.32
C GLN A 43 -16.27 -0.37 -5.29
N ASP A 44 -17.09 -1.19 -4.66
CA ASP A 44 -16.59 -2.26 -3.80
C ASP A 44 -16.15 -3.45 -4.67
N LEU A 45 -14.85 -3.77 -4.63
CA LEU A 45 -14.29 -4.90 -5.37
C LEU A 45 -14.20 -6.16 -4.52
N GLY A 46 -14.53 -6.09 -3.23
CA GLY A 46 -14.44 -7.22 -2.31
C GLY A 46 -13.00 -7.64 -1.99
N LEU A 47 -12.85 -8.91 -1.64
CA LEU A 47 -11.57 -9.50 -1.25
C LEU A 47 -10.76 -9.86 -2.51
N LEU A 48 -9.57 -9.29 -2.63
CA LEU A 48 -8.63 -9.53 -3.72
C LEU A 48 -7.23 -9.84 -3.20
N GLU A 49 -6.46 -10.54 -4.00
CA GLU A 49 -5.01 -10.60 -3.83
C GLU A 49 -4.37 -9.52 -4.69
N ILE A 50 -3.77 -8.52 -4.05
CA ILE A 50 -3.19 -7.39 -4.76
C ILE A 50 -1.66 -7.49 -4.81
N PRO A 51 -1.03 -7.01 -5.89
CA PRO A 51 0.44 -7.02 -5.98
C PRO A 51 1.03 -6.09 -4.93
N SER A 52 1.96 -6.58 -4.13
CA SER A 52 2.55 -5.79 -3.05
C SER A 52 3.33 -4.58 -3.57
N ASN A 53 3.95 -4.67 -4.75
CA ASN A 53 4.68 -3.56 -5.36
C ASN A 53 3.79 -2.43 -5.89
N ARG A 54 2.47 -2.61 -5.92
CA ARG A 54 1.50 -1.57 -6.30
C ARG A 54 0.87 -0.89 -5.09
N ILE A 55 1.22 -1.31 -3.90
CA ILE A 55 0.84 -0.61 -2.67
C ILE A 55 1.87 0.50 -2.45
N ILE A 56 1.50 1.72 -2.80
CA ILE A 56 2.43 2.85 -2.83
C ILE A 56 2.14 3.92 -1.78
N GLY A 57 1.01 3.82 -1.09
CA GLY A 57 0.61 4.87 -0.19
C GLY A 57 -0.44 4.45 0.83
N VAL A 58 -0.91 5.46 1.54
CA VAL A 58 -1.96 5.36 2.55
C VAL A 58 -3.14 6.24 2.15
N LYS A 59 -4.34 5.93 2.66
CA LYS A 59 -5.54 6.74 2.35
C LYS A 59 -5.44 8.13 2.99
N SER A 60 -5.07 8.19 4.25
CA SER A 60 -5.01 9.44 5.02
C SER A 60 -3.70 9.54 5.80
N ALA A 61 -3.27 10.78 6.08
CA ALA A 61 -1.94 11.09 6.59
C ALA A 61 -1.59 10.56 7.98
N GLY A 62 -2.54 10.09 8.76
CA GLY A 62 -2.44 9.81 10.19
C GLY A 62 -1.09 9.30 10.73
N ARG A 63 -0.58 8.16 10.24
CA ARG A 63 0.69 7.58 10.71
C ARG A 63 1.70 7.38 9.58
N VAL A 64 1.59 8.17 8.53
CA VAL A 64 2.44 8.03 7.35
C VAL A 64 3.93 8.15 7.67
N THR A 65 4.30 8.98 8.65
CA THR A 65 5.69 9.19 9.07
C THR A 65 6.33 7.99 9.78
N ALA A 66 5.54 6.99 10.14
CA ALA A 66 6.06 5.74 10.72
C ALA A 66 6.71 4.82 9.68
N PHE A 67 6.56 5.12 8.39
CA PHE A 67 7.00 4.25 7.31
C PHE A 67 7.80 5.00 6.23
N SER A 68 8.75 4.28 5.62
CA SER A 68 9.36 4.68 4.35
C SER A 68 8.37 4.45 3.20
N PRO A 69 8.64 4.95 1.97
CA PRO A 69 7.76 4.68 0.82
C PRO A 69 7.53 3.20 0.52
N SER A 70 8.48 2.33 0.82
CA SER A 70 8.33 0.89 0.69
C SER A 70 7.72 0.21 1.93
N PHE A 71 7.14 0.99 2.84
CA PHE A 71 6.51 0.54 4.09
C PHE A 71 7.47 -0.08 5.09
N ARG A 72 8.75 0.24 5.04
CA ARG A 72 9.70 -0.15 6.09
C ARG A 72 9.47 0.72 7.33
N PRO A 73 9.61 0.13 8.54
CA PRO A 73 9.37 0.88 9.77
C PRO A 73 10.46 1.93 10.01
N LEU A 74 10.09 3.06 10.61
CA LEU A 74 11.00 4.16 10.92
C LEU A 74 11.01 4.55 12.41
N LEU A 75 10.10 4.01 13.23
CA LEU A 75 9.99 4.38 14.64
C LEU A 75 10.97 3.61 15.51
N GLU A 76 11.27 4.15 16.68
CA GLU A 76 12.25 3.59 17.60
C GLU A 76 11.91 2.17 18.07
N PRO A 77 12.91 1.33 18.35
CA PRO A 77 12.71 -0.07 18.72
C PRO A 77 11.91 -0.31 20.00
N GLN A 78 11.83 0.67 20.88
CA GLN A 78 11.14 0.55 22.17
C GLN A 78 9.72 1.11 22.14
N SER A 79 9.25 1.53 20.95
CA SER A 79 7.91 2.08 20.78
C SER A 79 6.85 0.97 20.83
N GLU A 80 5.62 1.34 21.16
CA GLU A 80 4.47 0.45 21.04
C GLU A 80 4.30 -0.06 19.59
N PHE A 81 4.57 0.80 18.62
CA PHE A 81 4.60 0.44 17.21
C PHE A 81 5.56 -0.74 16.95
N ALA A 82 6.79 -0.65 17.45
CA ALA A 82 7.79 -1.71 17.27
C ALA A 82 7.33 -3.03 17.88
N ASN A 83 6.72 -2.99 19.07
CA ASN A 83 6.19 -4.18 19.73
C ASN A 83 5.05 -4.83 18.90
N LYS A 84 4.14 -4.04 18.37
CA LYS A 84 3.05 -4.53 17.53
C LYS A 84 3.58 -5.10 16.22
N TRP A 85 4.57 -4.45 15.63
CA TRP A 85 5.24 -4.92 14.42
C TRP A 85 5.93 -6.27 14.66
N ALA A 86 6.67 -6.39 15.76
CA ALA A 86 7.33 -7.65 16.14
C ALA A 86 6.33 -8.78 16.40
N ASN A 87 5.19 -8.48 17.03
CA ASN A 87 4.12 -9.46 17.24
C ASN A 87 3.53 -9.97 15.91
N LEU A 88 3.41 -9.09 14.93
CA LEU A 88 2.98 -9.50 13.58
C LEU A 88 4.02 -10.39 12.89
N CYS A 89 5.32 -10.17 13.13
CA CYS A 89 6.36 -11.08 12.66
C CYS A 89 6.19 -12.48 13.23
N VAL A 90 5.95 -12.58 14.52
CA VAL A 90 5.71 -13.86 15.19
C VAL A 90 4.48 -14.56 14.59
N ALA A 91 3.38 -13.81 14.37
CA ALA A 91 2.19 -14.34 13.75
C ALA A 91 2.43 -14.82 12.31
N HIS A 92 3.21 -14.05 11.53
CA HIS A 92 3.54 -14.41 10.15
C HIS A 92 4.37 -15.69 10.08
N LEU A 93 5.30 -15.86 10.97
CA LEU A 93 6.18 -17.04 11.02
C LEU A 93 5.52 -18.26 11.67
N GLY A 94 4.35 -18.11 12.29
CA GLY A 94 3.60 -19.19 12.87
C GLY A 94 2.87 -20.03 11.82
N ASP A 95 2.26 -21.15 12.25
CA ASP A 95 1.61 -22.12 11.36
C ASP A 95 0.43 -21.52 10.58
N VAL A 96 -0.23 -20.52 11.14
CA VAL A 96 -1.43 -19.92 10.56
C VAL A 96 -1.08 -18.72 9.65
N GLY A 97 -0.01 -17.99 9.96
CA GLY A 97 0.37 -16.76 9.27
C GLY A 97 -0.57 -15.59 9.58
N ILE A 98 -0.41 -14.49 8.83
CA ILE A 98 -1.29 -13.33 8.90
C ILE A 98 -2.46 -13.57 7.95
N ARG A 99 -3.67 -13.71 8.50
CA ARG A 99 -4.88 -14.01 7.73
C ARG A 99 -5.79 -12.82 7.51
N ASP A 100 -5.76 -11.84 8.41
CA ASP A 100 -6.64 -10.68 8.29
C ASP A 100 -6.27 -9.87 7.06
N PRO A 101 -7.20 -9.65 6.11
CA PRO A 101 -6.93 -8.80 4.97
C PRO A 101 -6.75 -7.34 5.40
N ILE A 102 -5.93 -6.62 4.68
CA ILE A 102 -5.88 -5.17 4.80
C ILE A 102 -7.10 -4.54 4.14
N SER A 103 -7.40 -3.28 4.45
CA SER A 103 -8.37 -2.49 3.71
C SER A 103 -7.64 -1.43 2.91
N CYS A 104 -7.94 -1.30 1.62
CA CYS A 104 -7.30 -0.31 0.79
C CYS A 104 -8.24 0.25 -0.27
N PHE A 105 -7.83 1.40 -0.84
CA PHE A 105 -8.42 1.98 -2.02
C PHE A 105 -7.52 1.74 -3.22
N GLU A 106 -8.11 1.41 -4.35
CA GLU A 106 -7.43 1.43 -5.64
C GLU A 106 -7.75 2.76 -6.34
N TYR A 107 -6.70 3.43 -6.83
CA TYR A 107 -6.83 4.63 -7.63
C TYR A 107 -5.78 4.61 -8.74
N LEU A 108 -6.23 4.67 -9.99
CA LEU A 108 -5.37 4.65 -11.18
C LEU A 108 -4.34 3.51 -11.18
N GLY A 109 -4.74 2.33 -10.72
CA GLY A 109 -3.91 1.13 -10.74
C GLY A 109 -2.95 0.97 -9.57
N ASN A 110 -2.93 1.91 -8.64
CA ASN A 110 -2.16 1.83 -7.41
C ASN A 110 -3.07 1.65 -6.20
N PHE A 111 -2.51 1.12 -5.11
CA PHE A 111 -3.26 0.83 -3.90
C PHE A 111 -2.77 1.70 -2.74
N TYR A 112 -3.72 2.17 -1.95
CA TYR A 112 -3.49 3.06 -0.81
C TYR A 112 -4.15 2.47 0.42
N VAL A 113 -3.36 2.15 1.43
CA VAL A 113 -3.83 1.43 2.61
C VAL A 113 -4.68 2.32 3.48
N GLN A 114 -5.88 1.87 3.84
CA GLN A 114 -6.73 2.51 4.83
C GLN A 114 -6.49 1.90 6.22
N GLU A 115 -6.40 0.58 6.28
CA GLU A 115 -6.17 -0.16 7.52
C GLU A 115 -5.23 -1.32 7.27
N GLY A 116 -4.25 -1.50 8.15
CA GLY A 116 -3.31 -2.60 8.07
C GLY A 116 -1.90 -2.21 7.62
N ASN A 117 -1.47 -0.98 7.85
CA ASN A 117 -0.13 -0.50 7.47
C ASN A 117 1.00 -1.39 8.01
N LYS A 118 0.90 -1.81 9.29
CA LYS A 118 1.91 -2.69 9.89
C LYS A 118 1.90 -4.08 9.27
N ARG A 119 0.73 -4.60 8.90
CA ARG A 119 0.63 -5.89 8.18
C ARG A 119 1.30 -5.82 6.82
N VAL A 120 1.07 -4.73 6.07
CA VAL A 120 1.77 -4.49 4.81
C VAL A 120 3.28 -4.45 5.03
N SER A 121 3.72 -3.72 6.05
CA SER A 121 5.14 -3.59 6.39
C SER A 121 5.79 -4.95 6.65
N VAL A 122 5.19 -5.77 7.50
CA VAL A 122 5.70 -7.11 7.84
C VAL A 122 5.70 -8.02 6.61
N LEU A 123 4.60 -8.07 5.87
CA LEU A 123 4.49 -8.94 4.69
C LEU A 123 5.51 -8.56 3.61
N ARG A 124 5.71 -7.27 3.37
CA ARG A 124 6.73 -6.81 2.41
C ARG A 124 8.15 -7.06 2.90
N TYR A 125 8.40 -6.96 4.19
CA TYR A 125 9.70 -7.31 4.78
C TYR A 125 10.07 -8.77 4.46
N PHE A 126 9.11 -9.67 4.53
CA PHE A 126 9.32 -11.09 4.19
C PHE A 126 9.17 -11.39 2.68
N GLY A 127 9.00 -10.37 1.85
CA GLY A 127 8.99 -10.53 0.40
C GLY A 127 7.70 -11.09 -0.17
N ALA A 128 6.57 -10.96 0.52
CA ALA A 128 5.27 -11.40 0.00
C ALA A 128 4.96 -10.70 -1.34
N PRO A 129 4.78 -11.43 -2.44
CA PRO A 129 4.52 -10.82 -3.73
C PRO A 129 3.10 -10.30 -3.86
N ARG A 130 2.16 -10.87 -3.11
CA ARG A 130 0.75 -10.51 -3.10
C ARG A 130 0.24 -10.42 -1.67
N ILE A 131 -0.75 -9.55 -1.46
CA ILE A 131 -1.35 -9.31 -0.15
C ILE A 131 -2.86 -9.36 -0.29
N HIS A 132 -3.53 -10.08 0.62
CA HIS A 132 -5.00 -10.11 0.69
C HIS A 132 -5.54 -8.76 1.17
N ALA A 133 -6.48 -8.21 0.41
CA ALA A 133 -7.05 -6.90 0.70
C ALA A 133 -8.54 -6.86 0.38
N MET A 134 -9.29 -6.19 1.24
CA MET A 134 -10.61 -5.68 0.90
C MET A 134 -10.42 -4.38 0.15
N VAL A 135 -10.82 -4.34 -1.12
CA VAL A 135 -10.48 -3.25 -2.03
C VAL A 135 -11.74 -2.47 -2.42
N ARG A 136 -11.66 -1.16 -2.32
CA ARG A 136 -12.61 -0.23 -2.91
C ARG A 136 -11.91 0.61 -3.97
N ARG A 137 -12.52 0.70 -5.14
CA ARG A 137 -12.00 1.49 -6.26
C ARG A 137 -12.59 2.88 -6.24
N ILE A 138 -11.73 3.89 -6.32
CA ILE A 138 -12.16 5.26 -6.60
C ILE A 138 -12.12 5.44 -8.11
N VAL A 139 -13.30 5.64 -8.71
CA VAL A 139 -13.43 5.80 -10.15
C VAL A 139 -13.23 7.28 -10.48
N PRO A 140 -12.15 7.65 -11.18
CA PRO A 140 -11.93 9.05 -11.54
C PRO A 140 -12.96 9.50 -12.58
N PRO A 141 -13.34 10.79 -12.57
CA PRO A 141 -14.13 11.34 -13.67
C PRO A 141 -13.38 11.16 -14.99
N ARG A 142 -14.12 10.86 -16.07
CA ARG A 142 -13.51 10.81 -17.42
C ARG A 142 -13.05 12.20 -17.82
N ASP A 143 -11.82 12.29 -18.29
CA ASP A 143 -11.27 13.50 -18.89
C ASP A 143 -10.36 13.13 -20.09
N GLU A 144 -9.79 14.13 -20.72
CA GLU A 144 -8.96 13.93 -21.91
C GLU A 144 -7.49 13.64 -21.59
N THR A 145 -7.11 13.59 -20.31
CA THR A 145 -5.71 13.29 -19.99
C THR A 145 -5.36 11.85 -20.40
N PRO A 146 -4.17 11.65 -20.99
CA PRO A 146 -3.77 10.32 -21.46
C PRO A 146 -3.81 9.25 -20.36
N ARG A 147 -3.48 9.61 -19.14
CA ARG A 147 -3.49 8.66 -18.02
C ARG A 147 -4.91 8.20 -17.67
N ILE A 148 -5.88 9.10 -17.63
CA ILE A 148 -7.27 8.75 -17.35
C ILE A 148 -7.84 7.92 -18.50
N GLN A 149 -7.57 8.29 -19.73
CA GLN A 149 -8.01 7.51 -20.90
C GLN A 149 -7.41 6.09 -20.87
N ALA A 150 -6.11 5.97 -20.63
CA ALA A 150 -5.46 4.67 -20.51
C ALA A 150 -6.05 3.82 -19.40
N TYR A 151 -6.37 4.44 -18.27
CA TYR A 151 -7.00 3.74 -17.16
C TYR A 151 -8.39 3.21 -17.51
N TYR A 152 -9.23 4.01 -18.21
CA TYR A 152 -10.53 3.55 -18.65
C TYR A 152 -10.44 2.44 -19.69
N GLU A 153 -9.49 2.50 -20.61
CA GLU A 153 -9.20 1.40 -21.54
C GLU A 153 -8.83 0.12 -20.79
N PHE A 154 -7.99 0.23 -19.76
CA PHE A 154 -7.65 -0.88 -18.89
C PHE A 154 -8.89 -1.46 -18.20
N LEU A 155 -9.76 -0.62 -17.64
CA LEU A 155 -10.99 -1.07 -16.98
C LEU A 155 -11.93 -1.78 -17.95
N ASP A 156 -12.08 -1.26 -19.17
CA ASP A 156 -12.92 -1.88 -20.21
C ASP A 156 -12.36 -3.24 -20.62
N PHE A 157 -11.05 -3.35 -20.83
CA PHE A 157 -10.38 -4.61 -21.12
C PHE A 157 -10.57 -5.61 -19.98
N PHE A 158 -10.39 -5.17 -18.76
CA PHE A 158 -10.53 -5.98 -17.55
C PHE A 158 -11.94 -6.55 -17.41
N LYS A 159 -12.95 -5.71 -17.63
CA LYS A 159 -14.36 -6.10 -17.62
C LYS A 159 -14.69 -7.11 -18.70
N ALA A 160 -14.18 -6.90 -19.92
CA ALA A 160 -14.43 -7.78 -21.06
C ALA A 160 -13.72 -9.12 -20.94
N SER A 161 -12.47 -9.13 -20.48
CA SER A 161 -11.62 -10.33 -20.42
C SER A 161 -11.80 -11.14 -19.15
N ARG A 162 -12.31 -10.54 -18.06
CA ARG A 162 -12.37 -11.12 -16.72
C ARG A 162 -11.00 -11.54 -16.16
N LEU A 163 -9.93 -10.93 -16.63
CA LEU A 163 -8.56 -11.23 -16.23
C LEU A 163 -8.18 -10.42 -14.97
N TYR A 164 -8.61 -10.87 -13.82
CA TYR A 164 -8.44 -10.19 -12.54
C TYR A 164 -6.99 -10.08 -12.06
N ALA A 165 -6.03 -10.64 -12.78
CA ALA A 165 -4.62 -10.57 -12.44
C ALA A 165 -3.83 -9.54 -13.27
N VAL A 166 -4.45 -8.85 -14.22
CA VAL A 166 -3.78 -7.86 -15.06
C VAL A 166 -3.57 -6.57 -14.28
N GLN A 167 -2.33 -6.07 -14.35
CA GLN A 167 -1.97 -4.81 -13.69
C GLN A 167 -2.03 -3.65 -14.67
N PHE A 168 -2.53 -2.51 -14.20
CA PHE A 168 -2.39 -1.25 -14.91
C PHE A 168 -0.93 -0.78 -14.83
N ARG A 169 -0.35 -0.40 -15.96
CA ARG A 169 1.03 0.07 -16.08
C ARG A 169 1.12 1.52 -16.53
#